data_71792742bd7eadea84e2a359ae6bf72f
#
_entry.id   71792742bd7eadea84e2a359ae6bf72f
#
_cell.length_a   1.000
_cell.length_b   1.000
_cell.length_c   1.000
_cell.angle_alpha   90.00
_cell.angle_beta   90.00
_cell.angle_gamma   90.00
#
_symmetry.space_group_name_H-M   'P 1'
#
loop_
_entity.id
_entity.type
_entity.pdbx_description
1 polymer ?
#
loop_
_entity_poly.entity_id
_entity_poly.type
_entity_poly.pdbx_seq_one_letter_code
_entity_poly.pdbx_strand_id
1 'polypeptide(L)'
;MKKRIEWIDLCKIITMIIVYYDHTIQSIAPDEALKNSFFIGTISFHMPLFMILSGYFINPKRMRTDKITTSCFSKFKHLMVPAFSWYIIQCCLFREIPEVKASLESYWFLSCLFFCFCILAIITKITTNNLIVFTVACIITYFTPYCYFVKINFLMPFLAIGYWLNKHNKYLTWQLVLPILMIYIILYQHWTFEDSVYITPIRFHKFSSIIPISHIAIFRFAIAVTGSLSIIYGCILITKYFKNNILIKKLIHYGKYTLCIYTIHFIFIKLIKDFFNKHLWSNDYPLMLFSILISALIIILSLSIASLLRYNHYTRKILLGDF
;
A
#
# COMPACT_ATOMS: atom_id res chain seq x y z
N MET A 1 7.22 3.39 25.07
CA MET A 1 6.93 3.64 23.63
C MET A 1 8.01 2.97 22.78
N LYS A 2 7.65 2.13 21.78
CA LYS A 2 8.66 1.60 20.82
C LYS A 2 9.27 2.75 20.06
N LYS A 3 10.61 2.78 19.95
CA LYS A 3 11.34 3.78 19.18
C LYS A 3 10.84 3.75 17.72
N ARG A 4 10.40 4.87 17.20
CA ARG A 4 9.95 4.99 15.80
C ARG A 4 11.16 4.91 14.86
N ILE A 5 10.96 4.34 13.69
CA ILE A 5 11.99 4.17 12.67
C ILE A 5 11.75 5.23 11.60
N GLU A 6 12.58 6.28 11.63
CA GLU A 6 12.42 7.51 10.83
C GLU A 6 12.31 7.22 9.32
N TRP A 7 13.15 6.34 8.77
CA TRP A 7 13.12 6.01 7.35
C TRP A 7 11.80 5.30 6.94
N ILE A 8 11.20 4.51 7.83
CA ILE A 8 9.91 3.86 7.56
C ILE A 8 8.80 4.91 7.51
N ASP A 9 8.79 5.86 8.45
CA ASP A 9 7.78 6.91 8.46
C ASP A 9 7.94 7.82 7.23
N LEU A 10 9.18 8.13 6.81
CA LEU A 10 9.46 8.85 5.57
C LEU A 10 8.99 8.06 4.34
N CYS A 11 9.30 6.77 4.28
CA CYS A 11 8.91 5.91 3.18
C CYS A 11 7.38 5.83 3.03
N LYS A 12 6.65 5.70 4.15
CA LYS A 12 5.18 5.69 4.16
C LYS A 12 4.58 6.97 3.60
N ILE A 13 5.08 8.14 4.02
CA ILE A 13 4.52 9.41 3.53
C ILE A 13 4.85 9.65 2.07
N ILE A 14 6.06 9.32 1.62
CA ILE A 14 6.42 9.41 0.19
C ILE A 14 5.51 8.50 -0.64
N THR A 15 5.30 7.26 -0.20
CA THR A 15 4.40 6.33 -0.90
C THR A 15 2.96 6.84 -0.93
N MET A 16 2.48 7.48 0.15
CA MET A 16 1.17 8.12 0.14
C MET A 16 1.06 9.29 -0.84
N ILE A 17 2.11 10.10 -0.97
CA ILE A 17 2.15 11.18 -1.96
C ILE A 17 2.01 10.60 -3.38
N ILE A 18 2.71 9.52 -3.66
CA ILE A 18 2.60 8.78 -4.94
C ILE A 18 1.16 8.28 -5.16
N VAL A 19 0.56 7.62 -4.17
CA VAL A 19 -0.82 7.12 -4.26
C VAL A 19 -1.83 8.23 -4.53
N TYR A 20 -1.66 9.39 -3.88
CA TYR A 20 -2.52 10.55 -4.14
C TYR A 20 -2.38 11.06 -5.56
N TYR A 21 -1.15 11.19 -6.05
CA TYR A 21 -0.91 11.57 -7.44
C TYR A 21 -1.55 10.58 -8.41
N ASP A 22 -1.32 9.28 -8.21
CA ASP A 22 -1.84 8.22 -9.07
C ASP A 22 -3.37 8.25 -9.16
N HIS A 23 -4.05 8.38 -8.02
CA HIS A 23 -5.51 8.47 -8.01
C HIS A 23 -6.04 9.81 -8.55
N THR A 24 -5.32 10.90 -8.34
CA THR A 24 -5.71 12.22 -8.85
C THR A 24 -5.63 12.27 -10.37
N ILE A 25 -4.52 11.87 -10.97
CA ILE A 25 -4.37 11.85 -12.44
C ILE A 25 -5.38 10.90 -13.09
N GLN A 26 -5.60 9.72 -12.50
CA GLN A 26 -6.59 8.76 -12.97
C GLN A 26 -8.02 9.30 -12.90
N SER A 27 -8.31 10.16 -11.93
CA SER A 27 -9.66 10.74 -11.75
C SER A 27 -9.92 11.94 -12.65
N ILE A 28 -8.89 12.73 -12.95
CA ILE A 28 -8.98 13.92 -13.78
C ILE A 28 -8.96 13.56 -15.27
N ALA A 29 -8.05 12.66 -15.67
CA ALA A 29 -7.84 12.28 -17.05
C ALA A 29 -7.43 10.80 -17.14
N PRO A 30 -8.37 9.86 -17.09
CA PRO A 30 -8.07 8.43 -17.06
C PRO A 30 -7.30 7.95 -18.30
N ASP A 31 -7.63 8.45 -19.49
CA ASP A 31 -6.98 8.03 -20.73
C ASP A 31 -5.53 8.53 -20.82
N GLU A 32 -5.24 9.73 -20.33
CA GLU A 32 -3.89 10.28 -20.28
C GLU A 32 -3.06 9.67 -19.12
N ALA A 33 -3.69 9.29 -18.02
CA ALA A 33 -3.02 8.55 -16.95
C ALA A 33 -2.40 7.25 -17.47
N LEU A 34 -3.09 6.54 -18.37
CA LEU A 34 -2.61 5.29 -18.96
C LEU A 34 -1.39 5.45 -19.89
N LYS A 35 -1.10 6.69 -20.34
CA LYS A 35 0.09 7.03 -21.13
C LYS A 35 1.20 7.63 -20.29
N ASN A 36 0.91 8.03 -19.04
CA ASN A 36 1.85 8.71 -18.18
C ASN A 36 2.89 7.72 -17.61
N SER A 37 4.16 7.87 -18.02
CA SER A 37 5.26 6.98 -17.61
C SER A 37 5.48 6.96 -16.10
N PHE A 38 5.29 8.10 -15.40
CA PHE A 38 5.44 8.13 -13.94
C PHE A 38 4.34 7.31 -13.25
N PHE A 39 3.08 7.50 -13.65
CA PHE A 39 1.94 6.73 -13.15
C PHE A 39 2.12 5.22 -13.41
N ILE A 40 2.50 4.83 -14.63
CA ILE A 40 2.75 3.42 -14.99
C ILE A 40 3.87 2.82 -14.14
N GLY A 41 4.93 3.59 -13.89
CA GLY A 41 6.05 3.16 -13.05
C GLY A 41 5.65 2.98 -11.59
N THR A 42 4.95 3.94 -11.00
CA THR A 42 4.56 3.91 -9.59
C THR A 42 3.58 2.80 -9.26
N ILE A 43 2.64 2.49 -10.17
CA ILE A 43 1.69 1.37 -10.04
C ILE A 43 2.41 0.03 -9.87
N SER A 44 3.61 -0.15 -10.41
CA SER A 44 4.35 -1.41 -10.31
C SER A 44 4.74 -1.78 -8.88
N PHE A 45 4.99 -0.79 -8.00
CA PHE A 45 5.59 -1.05 -6.68
C PHE A 45 4.91 -0.38 -5.47
N HIS A 46 4.07 0.66 -5.62
CA HIS A 46 3.61 1.45 -4.45
C HIS A 46 2.83 0.63 -3.42
N MET A 47 1.94 -0.28 -3.84
CA MET A 47 1.20 -1.14 -2.91
C MET A 47 2.05 -2.31 -2.36
N PRO A 48 2.89 -3.00 -3.15
CA PRO A 48 3.94 -3.88 -2.65
C PRO A 48 4.84 -3.23 -1.59
N LEU A 49 5.24 -1.99 -1.78
CA LEU A 49 6.05 -1.24 -0.82
C LEU A 49 5.34 -1.09 0.53
N PHE A 50 4.06 -0.74 0.56
CA PHE A 50 3.28 -0.70 1.81
C PHE A 50 3.20 -2.07 2.49
N MET A 51 3.10 -3.16 1.73
CA MET A 51 3.12 -4.51 2.29
C MET A 51 4.48 -4.84 2.92
N ILE A 52 5.60 -4.49 2.27
CA ILE A 52 6.95 -4.65 2.82
C ILE A 52 7.08 -3.86 4.13
N LEU A 53 6.66 -2.59 4.16
CA LEU A 53 6.71 -1.75 5.36
C LEU A 53 5.83 -2.32 6.49
N SER A 54 4.69 -2.92 6.17
CA SER A 54 3.80 -3.56 7.14
C SER A 54 4.41 -4.88 7.68
N GLY A 55 5.02 -5.65 6.78
CA GLY A 55 5.73 -6.89 7.10
C GLY A 55 6.90 -6.69 8.05
N TYR A 56 7.59 -5.55 7.95
CA TYR A 56 8.71 -5.18 8.82
C TYR A 56 8.37 -5.25 10.33
N PHE A 57 7.11 -5.02 10.70
CA PHE A 57 6.66 -5.04 12.08
C PHE A 57 6.03 -6.37 12.52
N ILE A 58 6.05 -7.40 11.69
CA ILE A 58 5.51 -8.72 12.05
C ILE A 58 6.37 -9.34 13.14
N ASN A 59 5.69 -9.84 14.17
CA ASN A 59 6.32 -10.60 15.26
C ASN A 59 5.68 -12.00 15.36
N PRO A 60 6.23 -13.02 14.66
CA PRO A 60 5.67 -14.38 14.68
C PRO A 60 5.67 -15.02 16.07
N LYS A 61 6.63 -14.67 16.95
CA LYS A 61 6.67 -15.17 18.33
C LYS A 61 5.42 -14.73 19.10
N ARG A 62 5.05 -13.44 19.01
CA ARG A 62 3.84 -12.91 19.63
C ARG A 62 2.58 -13.53 19.02
N MET A 63 2.53 -13.69 17.71
CA MET A 63 1.39 -14.33 17.03
C MET A 63 1.20 -15.78 17.48
N ARG A 64 2.28 -16.49 17.83
CA ARG A 64 2.21 -17.85 18.41
C ARG A 64 1.66 -17.89 19.82
N THR A 65 2.02 -16.94 20.68
CA THR A 65 1.57 -16.90 22.08
C THR A 65 0.13 -16.41 22.20
N ASP A 66 -0.26 -15.38 21.44
CA ASP A 66 -1.59 -14.80 21.50
C ASP A 66 -2.64 -15.76 20.89
N LYS A 67 -3.88 -15.76 21.39
CA LYS A 67 -5.00 -16.48 20.74
C LYS A 67 -5.21 -15.93 19.33
N ILE A 68 -5.57 -16.79 18.38
CA ILE A 68 -5.86 -16.38 16.96
C ILE A 68 -6.91 -15.28 16.96
N THR A 69 -8.00 -15.46 17.70
CA THR A 69 -9.09 -14.47 17.82
C THR A 69 -8.58 -13.11 18.31
N THR A 70 -7.70 -13.08 19.33
CA THR A 70 -7.11 -11.85 19.86
C THR A 70 -6.25 -11.15 18.82
N SER A 71 -5.40 -11.92 18.10
CA SER A 71 -4.54 -11.40 17.04
C SER A 71 -5.35 -10.82 15.89
N CYS A 72 -6.37 -11.55 15.40
CA CYS A 72 -7.24 -11.10 14.31
C CYS A 72 -8.09 -9.89 14.73
N PHE A 73 -8.68 -9.91 15.93
CA PHE A 73 -9.50 -8.82 16.43
C PHE A 73 -8.71 -7.53 16.66
N SER A 74 -7.46 -7.65 17.13
CA SER A 74 -6.56 -6.50 17.22
C SER A 74 -6.34 -5.87 15.84
N LYS A 75 -6.06 -6.66 14.80
CA LYS A 75 -5.88 -6.16 13.44
C LYS A 75 -7.17 -5.62 12.84
N PHE A 76 -8.30 -6.25 13.12
CA PHE A 76 -9.61 -5.75 12.72
C PHE A 76 -9.85 -4.33 13.25
N LYS A 77 -9.64 -4.11 14.55
CA LYS A 77 -9.80 -2.78 15.15
C LYS A 77 -8.90 -1.73 14.48
N HIS A 78 -7.63 -2.05 14.25
CA HIS A 78 -6.68 -1.07 13.72
C HIS A 78 -6.80 -0.81 12.22
N LEU A 79 -7.35 -1.73 11.43
CA LEU A 79 -7.40 -1.63 9.96
C LEU A 79 -8.83 -1.50 9.45
N MET A 80 -9.73 -2.40 9.88
CA MET A 80 -11.06 -2.50 9.30
C MET A 80 -12.05 -1.51 9.91
N VAL A 81 -11.95 -1.24 11.23
CA VAL A 81 -12.85 -0.25 11.86
C VAL A 81 -12.67 1.13 11.23
N PRO A 82 -11.45 1.69 11.06
CA PRO A 82 -11.27 2.94 10.32
C PRO A 82 -11.78 2.88 8.88
N ALA A 83 -11.50 1.79 8.16
CA ALA A 83 -11.95 1.62 6.78
C ALA A 83 -13.48 1.68 6.67
N PHE A 84 -14.21 0.90 7.48
CA PHE A 84 -15.67 0.91 7.50
C PHE A 84 -16.23 2.27 7.94
N SER A 85 -15.64 2.89 8.94
CA SER A 85 -16.11 4.19 9.44
C SER A 85 -15.99 5.29 8.38
N TRP A 86 -14.87 5.37 7.68
CA TRP A 86 -14.68 6.31 6.58
C TRP A 86 -15.56 5.98 5.38
N TYR A 87 -15.81 4.70 5.10
CA TYR A 87 -16.76 4.31 4.06
C TYR A 87 -18.19 4.76 4.37
N ILE A 88 -18.65 4.59 5.63
CA ILE A 88 -19.97 5.06 6.05
C ILE A 88 -20.05 6.60 5.92
N ILE A 89 -19.02 7.33 6.35
CA ILE A 89 -18.96 8.79 6.18
C ILE A 89 -19.07 9.17 4.70
N GLN A 90 -18.33 8.47 3.83
CA GLN A 90 -18.40 8.67 2.38
C GLN A 90 -19.82 8.43 1.85
N CYS A 91 -20.47 7.33 2.23
CA CYS A 91 -21.85 7.04 1.81
C CYS A 91 -22.83 8.13 2.29
N CYS A 92 -22.69 8.61 3.53
CA CYS A 92 -23.51 9.70 4.03
C CYS A 92 -23.31 11.00 3.23
N LEU A 93 -22.05 11.34 2.90
CA LEU A 93 -21.74 12.56 2.13
C LEU A 93 -22.28 12.51 0.69
N PHE A 94 -22.20 11.35 0.06
CA PHE A 94 -22.63 11.18 -1.34
C PHE A 94 -24.03 10.58 -1.50
N ARG A 95 -24.76 10.39 -0.40
CA ARG A 95 -26.12 9.81 -0.37
C ARG A 95 -26.22 8.42 -1.00
N GLU A 96 -25.21 7.60 -0.72
CA GLU A 96 -25.14 6.21 -1.18
C GLU A 96 -25.57 5.24 -0.07
N ILE A 97 -26.04 4.07 -0.45
CA ILE A 97 -26.39 3.01 0.49
C ILE A 97 -25.09 2.25 0.87
N PRO A 98 -24.77 2.13 2.17
CA PRO A 98 -23.57 1.41 2.58
C PRO A 98 -23.69 -0.09 2.32
N GLU A 99 -22.70 -0.65 1.61
CA GLU A 99 -22.56 -2.09 1.36
C GLU A 99 -21.21 -2.59 1.87
N VAL A 100 -21.22 -3.73 2.58
CA VAL A 100 -19.98 -4.32 3.11
C VAL A 100 -19.01 -4.68 1.98
N LYS A 101 -19.52 -5.25 0.88
CA LYS A 101 -18.72 -5.60 -0.29
C LYS A 101 -18.04 -4.37 -0.88
N ALA A 102 -18.78 -3.31 -1.13
CA ALA A 102 -18.25 -2.05 -1.68
C ALA A 102 -17.22 -1.39 -0.74
N SER A 103 -17.41 -1.50 0.58
CA SER A 103 -16.41 -1.06 1.56
C SER A 103 -15.10 -1.84 1.44
N LEU A 104 -15.15 -3.17 1.30
CA LEU A 104 -13.97 -4.03 1.12
C LEU A 104 -13.26 -3.74 -0.20
N GLU A 105 -14.01 -3.41 -1.26
CA GLU A 105 -13.47 -3.03 -2.57
C GLU A 105 -12.80 -1.65 -2.53
N SER A 106 -13.44 -0.66 -1.92
CA SER A 106 -12.89 0.70 -1.81
C SER A 106 -11.59 0.70 -1.00
N TYR A 107 -11.56 0.00 0.13
CA TYR A 107 -10.37 -0.12 0.99
C TYR A 107 -9.65 -1.46 0.81
N TRP A 108 -9.60 -1.95 -0.42
CA TRP A 108 -9.09 -3.28 -0.78
C TRP A 108 -7.70 -3.60 -0.20
N PHE A 109 -6.81 -2.60 -0.09
CA PHE A 109 -5.48 -2.80 0.47
C PHE A 109 -5.51 -3.12 1.96
N LEU A 110 -6.32 -2.39 2.76
CA LEU A 110 -6.48 -2.67 4.18
C LEU A 110 -7.13 -4.02 4.41
N SER A 111 -8.12 -4.36 3.58
CA SER A 111 -8.77 -5.68 3.59
C SER A 111 -7.76 -6.79 3.28
N CYS A 112 -6.94 -6.62 2.25
CA CYS A 112 -5.89 -7.57 1.89
C CYS A 112 -4.86 -7.72 3.02
N LEU A 113 -4.38 -6.62 3.59
CA LEU A 113 -3.44 -6.62 4.70
C LEU A 113 -4.02 -7.33 5.93
N PHE A 114 -5.29 -7.09 6.26
CA PHE A 114 -6.01 -7.75 7.34
C PHE A 114 -6.06 -9.28 7.12
N PHE A 115 -6.49 -9.74 5.96
CA PHE A 115 -6.57 -11.18 5.65
C PHE A 115 -5.19 -11.84 5.65
N CYS A 116 -4.15 -11.18 5.13
CA CYS A 116 -2.78 -11.67 5.21
C CYS A 116 -2.33 -11.87 6.66
N PHE A 117 -2.65 -10.94 7.57
CA PHE A 117 -2.35 -11.10 9.00
C PHE A 117 -3.13 -12.25 9.64
N CYS A 118 -4.40 -12.46 9.28
CA CYS A 118 -5.20 -13.57 9.79
C CYS A 118 -4.62 -14.92 9.34
N ILE A 119 -4.25 -15.05 8.07
CA ILE A 119 -3.60 -16.27 7.53
C ILE A 119 -2.29 -16.56 8.29
N LEU A 120 -1.43 -15.55 8.48
CA LEU A 120 -0.21 -15.72 9.25
C LEU A 120 -0.48 -16.09 10.72
N ALA A 121 -1.50 -15.52 11.36
CA ALA A 121 -1.87 -15.87 12.73
C ALA A 121 -2.27 -17.34 12.86
N ILE A 122 -2.93 -17.91 11.86
CA ILE A 122 -3.31 -19.33 11.83
C ILE A 122 -2.05 -20.21 11.61
N ILE A 123 -1.26 -19.92 10.57
CA ILE A 123 -0.11 -20.75 10.19
C ILE A 123 0.98 -20.74 11.28
N THR A 124 1.17 -19.62 11.98
CA THR A 124 2.13 -19.53 13.08
C THR A 124 1.81 -20.47 14.25
N LYS A 125 0.59 -21.02 14.35
CA LYS A 125 0.23 -22.04 15.35
C LYS A 125 0.70 -23.45 14.99
N ILE A 126 0.92 -23.69 13.69
CA ILE A 126 1.27 -25.03 13.17
C ILE A 126 2.77 -25.29 13.31
N THR A 127 3.61 -24.26 13.10
CA THR A 127 5.06 -24.42 13.14
C THR A 127 5.78 -23.25 13.78
N THR A 128 6.91 -23.55 14.42
CA THR A 128 7.80 -22.54 15.01
C THR A 128 8.82 -21.98 14.01
N ASN A 129 9.06 -22.68 12.91
CA ASN A 129 9.98 -22.25 11.88
C ASN A 129 9.37 -21.14 11.02
N ASN A 130 9.92 -19.93 11.15
CA ASN A 130 9.39 -18.77 10.44
C ASN A 130 9.54 -18.88 8.90
N LEU A 131 10.56 -19.57 8.41
CA LEU A 131 10.71 -19.80 6.97
C LEU A 131 9.52 -20.60 6.44
N ILE A 132 9.21 -21.71 7.11
CA ILE A 132 8.06 -22.56 6.77
C ILE A 132 6.76 -21.76 6.86
N VAL A 133 6.56 -20.95 7.92
CA VAL A 133 5.36 -20.11 8.08
C VAL A 133 5.13 -19.23 6.85
N PHE A 134 6.15 -18.47 6.44
CA PHE A 134 6.00 -17.55 5.31
C PHE A 134 5.92 -18.28 3.97
N THR A 135 6.67 -19.35 3.78
CA THR A 135 6.60 -20.15 2.54
C THR A 135 5.21 -20.77 2.37
N VAL A 136 4.68 -21.41 3.41
CA VAL A 136 3.34 -22.01 3.39
C VAL A 136 2.28 -20.92 3.17
N ALA A 137 2.39 -19.77 3.83
CA ALA A 137 1.49 -18.64 3.62
C ALA A 137 1.50 -18.17 2.15
N CYS A 138 2.67 -18.01 1.55
CA CYS A 138 2.80 -17.63 0.15
C CYS A 138 2.20 -18.67 -0.80
N ILE A 139 2.45 -19.97 -0.57
CA ILE A 139 1.88 -21.05 -1.40
C ILE A 139 0.35 -21.08 -1.29
N ILE A 140 -0.20 -21.08 -0.08
CA ILE A 140 -1.64 -21.10 0.13
C ILE A 140 -2.30 -19.88 -0.53
N THR A 141 -1.74 -18.69 -0.33
CA THR A 141 -2.33 -17.46 -0.89
C THR A 141 -2.17 -17.39 -2.41
N TYR A 142 -1.10 -17.91 -2.98
CA TYR A 142 -0.90 -17.95 -4.43
C TYR A 142 -2.00 -18.75 -5.14
N PHE A 143 -2.39 -19.91 -4.59
CA PHE A 143 -3.44 -20.76 -5.14
C PHE A 143 -4.85 -20.43 -4.62
N THR A 144 -5.01 -19.40 -3.79
CA THR A 144 -6.34 -18.96 -3.35
C THR A 144 -7.16 -18.49 -4.55
N PRO A 145 -8.44 -18.89 -4.67
CA PRO A 145 -9.31 -18.40 -5.72
C PRO A 145 -9.34 -16.88 -5.77
N TYR A 146 -9.35 -16.34 -6.98
CA TYR A 146 -9.37 -14.89 -7.15
C TYR A 146 -10.60 -14.29 -6.48
N CYS A 147 -10.35 -13.39 -5.56
CA CYS A 147 -11.37 -12.56 -4.95
C CYS A 147 -11.13 -11.12 -5.40
N TYR A 148 -12.12 -10.52 -6.05
CA TYR A 148 -12.00 -9.23 -6.73
C TYR A 148 -11.45 -8.11 -5.83
N PHE A 149 -11.83 -8.11 -4.56
CA PHE A 149 -11.43 -7.11 -3.57
C PHE A 149 -10.25 -7.53 -2.68
N VAL A 150 -9.70 -8.74 -2.84
CA VAL A 150 -8.58 -9.20 -2.01
C VAL A 150 -7.48 -9.80 -2.88
N LYS A 151 -6.39 -9.05 -3.05
CA LYS A 151 -5.25 -9.42 -3.89
C LYS A 151 -4.16 -10.12 -3.07
N ILE A 152 -4.55 -11.05 -2.16
CA ILE A 152 -3.62 -11.75 -1.24
C ILE A 152 -2.62 -12.63 -1.99
N ASN A 153 -3.05 -13.21 -3.12
CA ASN A 153 -2.22 -14.05 -3.99
C ASN A 153 -1.00 -13.30 -4.55
N PHE A 154 -1.11 -11.98 -4.72
CA PHE A 154 0.01 -11.14 -5.17
C PHE A 154 0.78 -10.52 -4.00
N LEU A 155 0.08 -10.08 -2.94
CA LEU A 155 0.67 -9.20 -1.92
C LEU A 155 1.34 -9.94 -0.74
N MET A 156 1.00 -11.21 -0.47
CA MET A 156 1.58 -11.96 0.65
C MET A 156 3.11 -12.08 0.60
N PRO A 157 3.76 -12.34 -0.56
CA PRO A 157 5.22 -12.42 -0.62
C PRO A 157 5.93 -11.14 -0.16
N PHE A 158 5.36 -9.97 -0.44
CA PHE A 158 5.96 -8.68 -0.02
C PHE A 158 5.89 -8.50 1.51
N LEU A 159 4.85 -9.02 2.15
CA LEU A 159 4.77 -9.05 3.60
C LEU A 159 5.90 -9.92 4.21
N ALA A 160 6.21 -11.06 3.59
CA ALA A 160 7.32 -11.92 3.95
C ALA A 160 8.68 -11.21 3.78
N ILE A 161 8.88 -10.52 2.64
CA ILE A 161 10.09 -9.70 2.41
C ILE A 161 10.27 -8.66 3.51
N GLY A 162 9.20 -7.97 3.92
CA GLY A 162 9.25 -7.00 5.00
C GLY A 162 9.73 -7.59 6.32
N TYR A 163 9.25 -8.78 6.67
CA TYR A 163 9.72 -9.50 7.85
C TYR A 163 11.21 -9.84 7.79
N TRP A 164 11.69 -10.34 6.64
CA TRP A 164 13.10 -10.65 6.46
C TRP A 164 13.97 -9.40 6.40
N LEU A 165 13.49 -8.31 5.82
CA LEU A 165 14.17 -7.02 5.80
C LEU A 165 14.43 -6.49 7.22
N ASN A 166 13.49 -6.66 8.16
CA ASN A 166 13.73 -6.27 9.56
C ASN A 166 14.94 -6.99 10.16
N LYS A 167 15.17 -8.24 9.83
CA LYS A 167 16.29 -9.02 10.35
C LYS A 167 17.61 -8.71 9.62
N HIS A 168 17.54 -8.30 8.37
CA HIS A 168 18.68 -8.22 7.47
C HIS A 168 18.91 -6.82 6.88
N ASN A 169 18.28 -5.77 7.42
CA ASN A 169 18.36 -4.40 6.91
C ASN A 169 19.80 -3.85 6.82
N LYS A 170 20.72 -4.34 7.68
CA LYS A 170 22.15 -3.96 7.64
C LYS A 170 22.84 -4.34 6.34
N TYR A 171 22.31 -5.31 5.59
CA TYR A 171 22.85 -5.74 4.29
C TYR A 171 22.34 -4.89 3.13
N LEU A 172 21.39 -3.99 3.37
CA LEU A 172 20.91 -3.07 2.35
C LEU A 172 21.92 -1.94 2.15
N THR A 173 22.95 -2.21 1.38
CA THR A 173 24.07 -1.29 1.07
C THR A 173 23.94 -0.81 -0.38
N TRP A 174 24.70 0.24 -0.73
CA TRP A 174 24.70 0.78 -2.09
C TRP A 174 25.17 -0.26 -3.14
N GLN A 175 26.11 -1.15 -2.76
CA GLN A 175 26.59 -2.23 -3.63
C GLN A 175 25.50 -3.21 -4.02
N LEU A 176 24.51 -3.43 -3.13
CA LEU A 176 23.36 -4.27 -3.40
C LEU A 176 22.26 -3.51 -4.14
N VAL A 177 22.02 -2.27 -3.74
CA VAL A 177 20.86 -1.52 -4.25
C VAL A 177 21.09 -0.95 -5.64
N LEU A 178 22.33 -0.60 -6.00
CA LEU A 178 22.61 -0.11 -7.35
C LEU A 178 22.28 -1.16 -8.44
N PRO A 179 22.70 -2.43 -8.35
CA PRO A 179 22.23 -3.48 -9.26
C PRO A 179 20.69 -3.66 -9.24
N ILE A 180 20.07 -3.61 -8.06
CA ILE A 180 18.61 -3.71 -7.93
C ILE A 180 17.91 -2.58 -8.68
N LEU A 181 18.39 -1.35 -8.58
CA LEU A 181 17.86 -0.21 -9.34
C LEU A 181 18.05 -0.38 -10.85
N MET A 182 19.20 -0.87 -11.28
CA MET A 182 19.45 -1.17 -12.70
C MET A 182 18.49 -2.24 -13.22
N ILE A 183 18.25 -3.30 -12.44
CA ILE A 183 17.26 -4.32 -12.78
C ILE A 183 15.86 -3.70 -12.88
N TYR A 184 15.48 -2.82 -11.93
CA TYR A 184 14.19 -2.12 -12.02
C TYR A 184 14.05 -1.33 -13.32
N ILE A 185 15.09 -0.57 -13.72
CA ILE A 185 15.08 0.21 -14.95
C ILE A 185 14.93 -0.69 -16.18
N ILE A 186 15.63 -1.84 -16.22
CA ILE A 186 15.51 -2.81 -17.32
C ILE A 186 14.10 -3.40 -17.38
N LEU A 187 13.56 -3.84 -16.23
CA LEU A 187 12.23 -4.41 -16.18
C LEU A 187 11.15 -3.37 -16.54
N TYR A 188 11.37 -2.12 -16.14
CA TYR A 188 10.45 -1.01 -16.44
C TYR A 188 10.31 -0.74 -17.94
N GLN A 189 11.35 -0.96 -18.76
CA GLN A 189 11.27 -0.82 -20.22
C GLN A 189 10.26 -1.79 -20.87
N HIS A 190 9.97 -2.91 -20.19
CA HIS A 190 9.02 -3.92 -20.64
C HIS A 190 7.70 -3.91 -19.85
N TRP A 191 7.56 -2.96 -18.91
CA TRP A 191 6.38 -2.85 -18.04
C TRP A 191 5.32 -1.97 -18.68
N THR A 192 4.10 -2.50 -18.73
CA THR A 192 2.92 -1.79 -19.23
C THR A 192 1.82 -1.77 -18.17
N PHE A 193 0.82 -0.91 -18.35
CA PHE A 193 -0.34 -0.88 -17.46
C PHE A 193 -1.12 -2.21 -17.49
N GLU A 194 -1.14 -2.91 -18.62
CA GLU A 194 -1.77 -4.23 -18.77
C GLU A 194 -1.13 -5.31 -17.90
N ASP A 195 0.16 -5.17 -17.61
CA ASP A 195 0.86 -6.06 -16.69
C ASP A 195 0.44 -5.87 -15.23
N SER A 196 -0.27 -4.83 -14.90
CA SER A 196 -0.68 -4.55 -13.52
C SER A 196 -1.70 -5.57 -13.01
N VAL A 197 -1.66 -5.86 -11.70
CA VAL A 197 -2.63 -6.74 -11.03
C VAL A 197 -4.06 -6.17 -11.06
N TYR A 198 -4.21 -4.91 -11.42
CA TYR A 198 -5.52 -4.25 -11.53
C TYR A 198 -6.24 -4.63 -12.82
N ILE A 199 -5.50 -4.87 -13.90
CA ILE A 199 -6.06 -5.22 -15.22
C ILE A 199 -6.03 -6.73 -15.42
N THR A 200 -4.87 -7.37 -15.25
CA THR A 200 -4.73 -8.82 -15.45
C THR A 200 -4.61 -9.53 -14.11
N PRO A 201 -5.69 -10.03 -13.53
CA PRO A 201 -5.65 -10.73 -12.25
C PRO A 201 -4.96 -12.09 -12.35
N ILE A 202 -4.34 -12.55 -11.26
CA ILE A 202 -3.83 -13.92 -11.14
C ILE A 202 -5.02 -14.85 -10.92
N ARG A 203 -5.40 -15.60 -11.96
CA ARG A 203 -6.53 -16.55 -11.93
C ARG A 203 -6.13 -17.88 -12.54
N PHE A 204 -6.27 -18.96 -11.80
CA PHE A 204 -6.05 -20.31 -12.29
C PHE A 204 -7.39 -20.95 -12.66
N HIS A 205 -7.68 -21.03 -13.95
CA HIS A 205 -8.90 -21.67 -14.45
C HIS A 205 -8.69 -23.14 -14.80
N LYS A 206 -7.51 -23.50 -15.29
CA LYS A 206 -7.11 -24.86 -15.69
C LYS A 206 -5.65 -25.09 -15.31
N PHE A 207 -5.25 -26.34 -15.19
CA PHE A 207 -3.85 -26.69 -14.90
C PHE A 207 -2.88 -26.13 -15.94
N SER A 208 -3.27 -26.12 -17.21
CA SER A 208 -2.48 -25.53 -18.32
C SER A 208 -2.25 -24.01 -18.20
N SER A 209 -3.07 -23.30 -17.42
CA SER A 209 -2.89 -21.85 -17.21
C SER A 209 -1.85 -21.51 -16.14
N ILE A 210 -1.33 -22.49 -15.39
CA ILE A 210 -0.39 -22.24 -14.28
C ILE A 210 0.90 -21.63 -14.82
N ILE A 211 1.50 -22.17 -15.87
CA ILE A 211 2.80 -21.71 -16.41
C ILE A 211 2.73 -20.27 -16.91
N PRO A 212 1.83 -19.90 -17.86
CA PRO A 212 1.78 -18.53 -18.36
C PRO A 212 1.43 -17.50 -17.28
N ILE A 213 0.51 -17.84 -16.35
CA ILE A 213 0.14 -16.95 -15.26
C ILE A 213 1.30 -16.78 -14.27
N SER A 214 2.06 -17.85 -13.99
CA SER A 214 3.25 -17.78 -13.13
C SER A 214 4.35 -16.92 -13.74
N HIS A 215 4.55 -16.94 -15.05
CA HIS A 215 5.52 -16.08 -15.73
C HIS A 215 5.17 -14.59 -15.50
N ILE A 216 3.92 -14.19 -15.72
CA ILE A 216 3.44 -12.83 -15.46
C ILE A 216 3.59 -12.48 -13.96
N ALA A 217 3.26 -13.41 -13.06
CA ALA A 217 3.37 -13.19 -11.63
C ALA A 217 4.83 -12.98 -11.18
N ILE A 218 5.79 -13.73 -11.74
CA ILE A 218 7.23 -13.57 -11.46
C ILE A 218 7.73 -12.22 -11.97
N PHE A 219 7.36 -11.81 -13.17
CA PHE A 219 7.72 -10.50 -13.71
C PHE A 219 7.22 -9.36 -12.83
N ARG A 220 5.93 -9.39 -12.44
CA ARG A 220 5.33 -8.42 -11.51
C ARG A 220 6.03 -8.40 -10.16
N PHE A 221 6.34 -9.58 -9.64
CA PHE A 221 7.05 -9.71 -8.38
C PHE A 221 8.43 -9.08 -8.46
N ALA A 222 9.19 -9.37 -9.53
CA ALA A 222 10.53 -8.84 -9.71
C ALA A 222 10.55 -7.30 -9.80
N ILE A 223 9.70 -6.70 -10.64
CA ILE A 223 9.64 -5.24 -10.77
C ILE A 223 9.17 -4.56 -9.48
N ALA A 224 8.18 -5.15 -8.79
CA ALA A 224 7.67 -4.61 -7.55
C ALA A 224 8.69 -4.66 -6.41
N VAL A 225 9.46 -5.75 -6.28
CA VAL A 225 10.53 -5.87 -5.28
C VAL A 225 11.64 -4.89 -5.56
N THR A 226 12.12 -4.84 -6.80
CA THR A 226 13.25 -3.97 -7.17
C THR A 226 12.90 -2.49 -7.01
N GLY A 227 11.72 -2.06 -7.44
CA GLY A 227 11.21 -0.71 -7.23
C GLY A 227 11.04 -0.38 -5.75
N SER A 228 10.42 -1.28 -4.97
CA SER A 228 10.21 -1.07 -3.53
C SER A 228 11.51 -0.95 -2.75
N LEU A 229 12.49 -1.82 -2.99
CA LEU A 229 13.79 -1.79 -2.31
C LEU A 229 14.60 -0.54 -2.67
N SER A 230 14.51 -0.06 -3.91
CA SER A 230 15.14 1.19 -4.35
C SER A 230 14.59 2.39 -3.59
N ILE A 231 13.28 2.50 -3.43
CA ILE A 231 12.63 3.57 -2.66
C ILE A 231 12.99 3.46 -1.16
N ILE A 232 12.95 2.27 -0.59
CA ILE A 232 13.34 2.03 0.82
C ILE A 232 14.77 2.54 1.06
N TYR A 233 15.71 2.17 0.20
CA TYR A 233 17.09 2.60 0.35
C TYR A 233 17.25 4.11 0.19
N GLY A 234 16.57 4.71 -0.78
CA GLY A 234 16.51 6.17 -0.92
C GLY A 234 16.04 6.85 0.38
N CYS A 235 15.00 6.34 1.02
CA CYS A 235 14.51 6.85 2.31
C CYS A 235 15.53 6.67 3.44
N ILE A 236 16.26 5.54 3.47
CA ILE A 236 17.36 5.32 4.42
C ILE A 236 18.47 6.36 4.24
N LEU A 237 18.88 6.62 2.99
CA LEU A 237 19.90 7.63 2.68
C LEU A 237 19.42 9.04 3.06
N ILE A 238 18.19 9.40 2.68
CA ILE A 238 17.63 10.72 3.01
C ILE A 238 17.60 10.93 4.52
N THR A 239 17.15 9.95 5.29
CA THR A 239 17.12 10.07 6.76
C THR A 239 18.51 10.08 7.38
N LYS A 240 19.50 9.45 6.75
CA LYS A 240 20.89 9.45 7.21
C LYS A 240 21.58 10.80 6.98
N TYR A 241 21.45 11.35 5.77
CA TYR A 241 22.22 12.54 5.36
C TYR A 241 21.46 13.86 5.56
N PHE A 242 20.13 13.84 5.51
CA PHE A 242 19.28 15.03 5.60
C PHE A 242 18.43 15.08 6.87
N LYS A 243 18.82 14.36 7.92
CA LYS A 243 18.09 14.28 9.20
C LYS A 243 17.76 15.66 9.81
N ASN A 244 18.62 16.64 9.62
CA ASN A 244 18.45 17.99 10.19
C ASN A 244 17.57 18.91 9.34
N ASN A 245 17.26 18.53 8.10
CA ASN A 245 16.40 19.31 7.22
C ASN A 245 14.99 19.41 7.79
N ILE A 246 14.43 20.62 7.86
CA ILE A 246 13.11 20.89 8.45
C ILE A 246 11.98 20.22 7.67
N LEU A 247 12.09 20.15 6.33
CA LEU A 247 11.09 19.50 5.47
C LEU A 247 11.08 17.99 5.72
N ILE A 248 12.25 17.36 5.78
CA ILE A 248 12.38 15.92 6.05
C ILE A 248 11.82 15.58 7.45
N LYS A 249 12.11 16.39 8.46
CA LYS A 249 11.53 16.22 9.81
C LYS A 249 9.99 16.30 9.79
N LYS A 250 9.43 17.26 9.04
CA LYS A 250 7.97 17.37 8.88
C LYS A 250 7.38 16.14 8.17
N LEU A 251 7.99 15.69 7.07
CA LEU A 251 7.54 14.49 6.36
C LEU A 251 7.56 13.25 7.26
N ILE A 252 8.66 13.02 7.99
CA ILE A 252 8.77 11.92 8.97
C ILE A 252 7.66 12.04 10.03
N HIS A 253 7.40 13.25 10.53
CA HIS A 253 6.33 13.48 11.50
C HIS A 253 4.96 13.08 10.94
N TYR A 254 4.68 13.37 9.67
CA TYR A 254 3.40 13.03 9.03
C TYR A 254 3.28 11.55 8.66
N GLY A 255 4.37 10.79 8.59
CA GLY A 255 4.35 9.34 8.36
C GLY A 255 3.51 8.53 9.37
N LYS A 256 3.23 9.08 10.56
CA LYS A 256 2.34 8.48 11.56
C LYS A 256 0.84 8.52 11.18
N TYR A 257 0.47 9.41 10.25
CA TYR A 257 -0.94 9.61 9.86
C TYR A 257 -1.33 8.86 8.59
N THR A 258 -0.44 8.05 8.03
CA THR A 258 -0.65 7.42 6.71
C THR A 258 -1.91 6.57 6.63
N LEU A 259 -2.34 5.91 7.70
CA LEU A 259 -3.61 5.17 7.70
C LEU A 259 -4.80 6.12 7.51
N CYS A 260 -4.84 7.22 8.28
CA CYS A 260 -5.90 8.21 8.16
C CYS A 260 -5.90 8.89 6.80
N ILE A 261 -4.71 9.29 6.32
CA ILE A 261 -4.55 9.88 5.00
C ILE A 261 -5.06 8.89 3.94
N TYR A 262 -4.68 7.61 4.03
CA TYR A 262 -5.13 6.56 3.11
C TYR A 262 -6.65 6.39 3.11
N THR A 263 -7.33 6.53 4.27
CA THR A 263 -8.79 6.35 4.32
C THR A 263 -9.56 7.59 3.86
N ILE A 264 -9.05 8.79 4.14
CA ILE A 264 -9.70 10.04 3.76
C ILE A 264 -9.64 10.30 2.26
N HIS A 265 -8.55 9.90 1.57
CA HIS A 265 -8.32 10.30 0.18
C HIS A 265 -9.46 9.89 -0.77
N PHE A 266 -10.15 8.78 -0.51
CA PHE A 266 -11.25 8.33 -1.36
C PHE A 266 -12.40 9.35 -1.42
N ILE A 267 -12.67 10.08 -0.34
CA ILE A 267 -13.67 11.16 -0.32
C ILE A 267 -13.25 12.28 -1.28
N PHE A 268 -12.00 12.72 -1.18
CA PHE A 268 -11.47 13.78 -2.06
C PHE A 268 -11.38 13.34 -3.51
N ILE A 269 -10.94 12.12 -3.77
CA ILE A 269 -10.85 11.56 -5.13
C ILE A 269 -12.25 11.51 -5.76
N LYS A 270 -13.27 11.13 -5.02
CA LYS A 270 -14.64 11.11 -5.51
C LYS A 270 -15.16 12.52 -5.82
N LEU A 271 -14.90 13.49 -4.94
CA LEU A 271 -15.24 14.90 -5.18
C LEU A 271 -14.56 15.45 -6.46
N ILE A 272 -13.28 15.12 -6.65
CA ILE A 272 -12.53 15.52 -7.85
C ILE A 272 -13.15 14.88 -9.10
N LYS A 273 -13.40 13.59 -9.06
CA LYS A 273 -14.01 12.88 -10.17
C LYS A 273 -15.35 13.50 -10.57
N ASP A 274 -16.22 13.80 -9.60
CA ASP A 274 -17.52 14.42 -9.86
C ASP A 274 -17.39 15.84 -10.43
N PHE A 275 -16.35 16.59 -10.00
CA PHE A 275 -16.09 17.94 -10.49
C PHE A 275 -15.51 17.95 -11.91
N PHE A 276 -14.54 17.07 -12.20
CA PHE A 276 -13.81 17.06 -13.47
C PHE A 276 -14.41 16.16 -14.55
N ASN A 277 -15.36 15.27 -14.25
CA ASN A 277 -16.07 14.46 -15.24
C ASN A 277 -16.76 15.28 -16.37
N LYS A 278 -16.82 16.61 -16.22
CA LYS A 278 -17.46 17.53 -17.15
C LYS A 278 -16.50 18.30 -18.06
N HIS A 279 -15.19 18.15 -17.90
CA HIS A 279 -14.21 18.96 -18.62
C HIS A 279 -13.10 18.08 -19.20
N LEU A 280 -13.01 18.06 -20.52
CA LEU A 280 -11.96 17.38 -21.28
C LEU A 280 -10.67 18.22 -21.28
N TRP A 281 -9.58 17.64 -20.83
CA TRP A 281 -8.24 18.21 -20.92
C TRP A 281 -7.51 17.59 -22.10
N SER A 282 -6.92 18.42 -22.96
CA SER A 282 -6.33 17.97 -24.23
C SER A 282 -4.79 18.01 -24.29
N ASN A 283 -4.09 18.41 -23.23
CA ASN A 283 -2.62 18.57 -23.23
C ASN A 283 -1.94 17.98 -22.01
N ASP A 284 -0.88 17.18 -22.22
CA ASP A 284 -0.19 16.36 -21.19
C ASP A 284 0.53 17.15 -20.08
N TYR A 285 1.26 18.21 -20.43
CA TYR A 285 2.10 18.93 -19.45
C TYR A 285 1.32 19.74 -18.42
N PRO A 286 0.31 20.51 -18.80
CA PRO A 286 -0.54 21.19 -17.83
C PRO A 286 -1.26 20.23 -16.90
N LEU A 287 -1.65 19.05 -17.39
CA LEU A 287 -2.36 18.02 -16.63
C LEU A 287 -1.50 17.42 -15.53
N MET A 288 -0.22 17.09 -15.82
CA MET A 288 0.69 16.54 -14.84
C MET A 288 0.93 17.54 -13.69
N LEU A 289 1.25 18.79 -14.01
CA LEU A 289 1.46 19.84 -13.02
C LEU A 289 0.19 20.09 -12.18
N PHE A 290 -0.95 20.13 -12.82
CA PHE A 290 -2.25 20.31 -12.18
C PHE A 290 -2.58 19.15 -11.23
N SER A 291 -2.33 17.92 -11.65
CA SER A 291 -2.50 16.72 -10.80
C SER A 291 -1.58 16.75 -9.57
N ILE A 292 -0.34 17.22 -9.72
CA ILE A 292 0.59 17.40 -8.60
C ILE A 292 0.05 18.44 -7.61
N LEU A 293 -0.42 19.58 -8.08
CA LEU A 293 -0.96 20.67 -7.24
C LEU A 293 -2.20 20.23 -6.49
N ILE A 294 -3.14 19.56 -7.16
CA ILE A 294 -4.34 19.01 -6.53
C ILE A 294 -3.97 17.95 -5.50
N SER A 295 -3.07 17.04 -5.81
CA SER A 295 -2.61 16.01 -4.87
C SER A 295 -1.99 16.63 -3.63
N ALA A 296 -1.17 17.66 -3.79
CA ALA A 296 -0.59 18.40 -2.67
C ALA A 296 -1.66 19.06 -1.79
N LEU A 297 -2.66 19.70 -2.42
CA LEU A 297 -3.78 20.30 -1.70
C LEU A 297 -4.57 19.26 -0.90
N ILE A 298 -4.92 18.13 -1.51
CA ILE A 298 -5.67 17.05 -0.84
C ILE A 298 -4.87 16.48 0.33
N ILE A 299 -3.55 16.31 0.18
CA ILE A 299 -2.68 15.82 1.26
C ILE A 299 -2.70 16.81 2.44
N ILE A 300 -2.58 18.11 2.16
CA ILE A 300 -2.63 19.15 3.21
C ILE A 300 -3.98 19.12 3.93
N LEU A 301 -5.09 19.04 3.20
CA LEU A 301 -6.43 18.94 3.79
C LEU A 301 -6.59 17.67 4.61
N SER A 302 -6.13 16.51 4.10
CA SER A 302 -6.18 15.24 4.81
C SER A 302 -5.36 15.25 6.10
N LEU A 303 -4.17 15.87 6.09
CA LEU A 303 -3.33 16.05 7.27
C LEU A 303 -3.99 16.98 8.30
N SER A 304 -4.64 18.04 7.86
CA SER A 304 -5.38 18.97 8.72
C SER A 304 -6.54 18.26 9.42
N ILE A 305 -7.35 17.49 8.66
CA ILE A 305 -8.43 16.66 9.22
C ILE A 305 -7.87 15.64 10.20
N ALA A 306 -6.80 14.91 9.84
CA ALA A 306 -6.17 13.92 10.71
C ALA A 306 -5.67 14.55 12.03
N SER A 307 -5.16 15.78 11.99
CA SER A 307 -4.72 16.51 13.17
C SER A 307 -5.89 16.88 14.08
N LEU A 308 -7.01 17.36 13.52
CA LEU A 308 -8.22 17.70 14.25
C LEU A 308 -8.86 16.47 14.93
N LEU A 309 -8.95 15.35 14.22
CA LEU A 309 -9.54 14.12 14.74
C LEU A 309 -8.78 13.52 15.94
N ARG A 310 -7.52 13.89 16.13
CA ARG A 310 -6.72 13.41 17.28
C ARG A 310 -7.09 14.03 18.62
N TYR A 311 -7.73 15.19 18.64
CA TYR A 311 -8.12 15.84 19.89
C TYR A 311 -9.20 15.06 20.63
N ASN A 312 -10.09 14.37 19.92
CA ASN A 312 -11.13 13.57 20.54
C ASN A 312 -10.72 12.09 20.61
N HIS A 313 -10.91 11.47 21.79
CA HIS A 313 -10.55 10.08 22.05
C HIS A 313 -11.33 9.09 21.17
N TYR A 314 -12.63 9.34 20.93
CA TYR A 314 -13.47 8.45 20.12
C TYR A 314 -13.10 8.52 18.63
N THR A 315 -12.95 9.72 18.07
CA THR A 315 -12.55 9.87 16.66
C THR A 315 -11.15 9.32 16.42
N ARG A 316 -10.24 9.47 17.37
CA ARG A 316 -8.90 8.89 17.31
C ARG A 316 -8.93 7.37 17.20
N LYS A 317 -9.78 6.69 17.98
CA LYS A 317 -9.93 5.22 17.89
C LYS A 317 -10.65 4.82 16.61
N ILE A 318 -11.83 5.35 16.35
CA ILE A 318 -12.71 4.88 15.30
C ILE A 318 -12.20 5.27 13.92
N LEU A 319 -11.71 6.51 13.75
CA LEU A 319 -11.31 7.01 12.43
C LEU A 319 -9.80 6.92 12.16
N LEU A 320 -8.97 6.90 13.21
CA LEU A 320 -7.51 6.80 13.05
C LEU A 320 -6.96 5.41 13.41
N GLY A 321 -7.76 4.52 14.00
CA GLY A 321 -7.34 3.18 14.38
C GLY A 321 -6.38 3.13 15.59
N ASP A 322 -6.32 4.17 16.40
CA ASP A 322 -5.46 4.26 17.60
C ASP A 322 -6.16 3.62 18.82
N PHE A 323 -6.29 2.28 18.82
CA PHE A 323 -6.88 1.49 19.92
C PHE A 323 -5.86 1.12 20.99
#